data_ea7b4a010a6384f83d8244192dc48082
#
_entry.id   ea7b4a010a6384f83d8244192dc48082
#
_cell.length_a   1.000
_cell.length_b   1.000
_cell.length_c   1.000
_cell.angle_alpha   90.00
_cell.angle_beta   90.00
_cell.angle_gamma   90.00
#
_symmetry.space_group_name_H-M   'P 1'
#
loop_
_entity.id
_entity.type
_entity.pdbx_description
1 polymer ?
#
loop_
_entity_poly.entity_id
_entity_poly.type
_entity_poly.pdbx_seq_one_letter_code
_entity_poly.pdbx_strand_id
1 'polypeptide(L)'
;MSNPLVPLRASRARRFGSAVAALLAGDALVHAVWATGLTWPADSARGLSYAVLNADVPFTPKVLLPLCALLGTAAASVYVHSHRVGGRRVRQAARLGTAAVAGGLALRASAGAVWITGVGVDVDAPFYWLNLVLYTPACVGFGYAAMRLAATPVEPSPETTTGEAPAREVTAREAAVARRRRARIGETLGG
;
A
#
# COMPACT_ATOMS: atom_id res chain seq x y z
N MET A 1 7.08 24.29 -6.21
CA MET A 1 7.09 23.22 -5.18
C MET A 1 5.89 22.33 -5.44
N SER A 2 6.10 21.07 -5.86
CA SER A 2 4.99 20.13 -6.16
C SER A 2 4.31 19.73 -4.85
N ASN A 3 2.98 19.85 -4.76
CA ASN A 3 2.22 19.41 -3.59
C ASN A 3 2.43 17.90 -3.37
N PRO A 4 3.01 17.47 -2.23
CA PRO A 4 3.31 16.06 -1.98
C PRO A 4 2.06 15.17 -1.88
N LEU A 5 0.88 15.75 -1.77
CA LEU A 5 -0.39 15.02 -1.62
C LEU A 5 -1.16 14.82 -2.95
N VAL A 6 -0.60 15.26 -4.09
CA VAL A 6 -1.23 15.00 -5.39
C VAL A 6 -1.23 13.50 -5.68
N PRO A 7 -2.38 12.87 -5.96
CA PRO A 7 -2.47 11.43 -6.21
C PRO A 7 -1.64 11.02 -7.42
N LEU A 8 -1.03 9.85 -7.33
CA LEU A 8 -0.22 9.28 -8.41
C LEU A 8 -1.10 8.89 -9.61
N ARG A 9 -0.61 9.11 -10.83
CA ARG A 9 -1.23 8.52 -12.02
C ARG A 9 -1.24 6.99 -11.91
N ALA A 10 -2.27 6.32 -12.41
CA ALA A 10 -2.49 4.87 -12.24
C ALA A 10 -1.28 4.00 -12.64
N SER A 11 -0.56 4.35 -13.69
CA SER A 11 0.66 3.64 -14.11
C SER A 11 1.80 3.77 -13.12
N ARG A 12 2.02 4.96 -12.55
CA ARG A 12 3.02 5.20 -11.51
C ARG A 12 2.64 4.51 -10.20
N ALA A 13 1.36 4.57 -9.81
CA ALA A 13 0.87 3.89 -8.62
C ALA A 13 1.15 2.39 -8.67
N ARG A 14 0.88 1.74 -9.81
CA ARG A 14 1.20 0.31 -10.00
C ARG A 14 2.69 0.02 -9.90
N ARG A 15 3.55 0.79 -10.56
CA ARG A 15 5.01 0.58 -10.49
C ARG A 15 5.54 0.74 -9.07
N PHE A 16 5.19 1.81 -8.38
CA PHE A 16 5.60 2.03 -6.99
C PHE A 16 5.03 0.97 -6.06
N GLY A 17 3.76 0.58 -6.25
CA GLY A 17 3.13 -0.47 -5.49
C GLY A 17 3.81 -1.81 -5.67
N SER A 18 4.14 -2.19 -6.91
CA SER A 18 4.90 -3.43 -7.17
C SER A 18 6.29 -3.38 -6.52
N ALA A 19 7.00 -2.26 -6.58
CA ALA A 19 8.32 -2.12 -5.97
C ALA A 19 8.27 -2.25 -4.44
N VAL A 20 7.32 -1.56 -3.79
CA VAL A 20 7.14 -1.67 -2.33
C VAL A 20 6.69 -3.09 -1.93
N ALA A 21 5.75 -3.68 -2.67
CA ALA A 21 5.28 -5.04 -2.39
C ALA A 21 6.40 -6.08 -2.59
N ALA A 22 7.22 -5.93 -3.62
CA ALA A 22 8.37 -6.80 -3.87
C ALA A 22 9.44 -6.68 -2.78
N LEU A 23 9.72 -5.47 -2.29
CA LEU A 23 10.63 -5.27 -1.15
C LEU A 23 10.12 -6.01 0.09
N LEU A 24 8.85 -5.81 0.46
CA LEU A 24 8.27 -6.44 1.65
C LEU A 24 8.19 -7.97 1.51
N ALA A 25 7.86 -8.48 0.32
CA ALA A 25 7.86 -9.91 0.05
C ALA A 25 9.27 -10.51 0.09
N GLY A 26 10.26 -9.80 -0.44
CA GLY A 26 11.67 -10.19 -0.36
C GLY A 26 12.16 -10.22 1.09
N ASP A 27 11.81 -9.22 1.88
CA ASP A 27 12.13 -9.17 3.31
C ASP A 27 11.46 -10.33 4.08
N ALA A 28 10.18 -10.63 3.79
CA ALA A 28 9.50 -11.80 4.33
C ALA A 28 10.22 -13.11 3.99
N LEU A 29 10.72 -13.26 2.75
CA LEU A 29 11.48 -14.44 2.32
C LEU A 29 12.81 -14.57 3.06
N VAL A 30 13.55 -13.49 3.25
CA VAL A 30 14.79 -13.48 4.03
C VAL A 30 14.52 -13.93 5.46
N HIS A 31 13.49 -13.41 6.10
CA HIS A 31 13.08 -13.82 7.44
C HIS A 31 12.61 -15.28 7.49
N ALA A 32 11.94 -15.76 6.45
CA ALA A 32 11.58 -17.19 6.35
C ALA A 32 12.82 -18.10 6.24
N VAL A 33 13.83 -17.68 5.48
CA VAL A 33 15.11 -18.39 5.42
C VAL A 33 15.80 -18.42 6.79
N TRP A 34 15.83 -17.29 7.50
CA TRP A 34 16.39 -17.25 8.86
C TRP A 34 15.57 -18.09 9.85
N ALA A 35 14.27 -18.22 9.65
CA ALA A 35 13.41 -19.08 10.47
C ALA A 35 13.76 -20.59 10.33
N THR A 36 14.47 -21.02 9.27
CA THR A 36 14.97 -22.38 9.13
C THR A 36 16.22 -22.67 9.97
N GLY A 37 16.79 -21.64 10.62
CA GLY A 37 18.03 -21.73 11.39
C GLY A 37 19.29 -21.32 10.60
N LEU A 38 19.16 -20.99 9.31
CA LEU A 38 20.25 -20.38 8.56
C LEU A 38 20.53 -18.98 9.06
N THR A 39 21.81 -18.64 9.28
CA THR A 39 22.21 -17.32 9.83
C THR A 39 22.95 -16.45 8.81
N TRP A 40 23.13 -16.95 7.58
CA TRP A 40 23.82 -16.18 6.53
C TRP A 40 23.20 -14.79 6.36
N PRO A 41 23.99 -13.71 6.27
CA PRO A 41 25.46 -13.66 6.09
C PRO A 41 26.26 -13.61 7.40
N ALA A 42 25.63 -13.76 8.57
CA ALA A 42 26.32 -13.75 9.86
C ALA A 42 26.74 -15.17 10.31
N ASP A 43 27.74 -15.25 11.16
CA ASP A 43 28.26 -16.52 11.68
C ASP A 43 27.37 -17.15 12.76
N SER A 44 26.42 -16.36 13.31
CA SER A 44 25.52 -16.81 14.38
C SER A 44 24.20 -16.02 14.38
N ALA A 45 23.15 -16.61 14.97
CA ALA A 45 21.85 -15.94 15.14
C ALA A 45 21.98 -14.66 15.97
N ARG A 46 22.84 -14.65 16.97
CA ARG A 46 23.10 -13.44 17.79
C ARG A 46 23.80 -12.36 16.97
N GLY A 47 24.84 -12.72 16.19
CA GLY A 47 25.51 -11.77 15.30
C GLY A 47 24.56 -11.20 14.25
N LEU A 48 23.66 -12.03 13.70
CA LEU A 48 22.62 -11.61 12.79
C LEU A 48 21.66 -10.61 13.43
N SER A 49 21.21 -10.89 14.67
CA SER A 49 20.31 -10.01 15.41
C SER A 49 20.94 -8.63 15.65
N TYR A 50 22.18 -8.59 16.07
CA TYR A 50 22.90 -7.32 16.24
C TYR A 50 23.12 -6.59 14.91
N ALA A 51 23.42 -7.28 13.82
CA ALA A 51 23.62 -6.64 12.51
C ALA A 51 22.32 -6.04 11.92
N VAL A 52 21.15 -6.60 12.25
CA VAL A 52 19.86 -6.18 11.71
C VAL A 52 19.13 -5.20 12.65
N LEU A 53 19.17 -5.47 13.97
CA LEU A 53 18.33 -4.79 14.97
C LEU A 53 19.11 -3.97 15.99
N ASN A 54 20.45 -4.14 16.06
CA ASN A 54 21.29 -3.61 17.16
C ASN A 54 20.79 -4.06 18.55
N ALA A 55 20.25 -5.26 18.65
CA ALA A 55 19.67 -5.81 19.87
C ALA A 55 19.81 -7.34 19.89
N ASP A 56 19.82 -7.92 21.09
CA ASP A 56 19.80 -9.38 21.28
C ASP A 56 18.36 -9.91 21.23
N VAL A 57 17.85 -10.17 20.04
CA VAL A 57 16.52 -10.75 19.83
C VAL A 57 16.71 -12.19 19.32
N PRO A 58 16.01 -13.18 19.91
CA PRO A 58 16.15 -14.56 19.44
C PRO A 58 15.53 -14.72 18.05
N PHE A 59 16.37 -15.06 17.07
CA PHE A 59 15.96 -15.34 15.69
C PHE A 59 15.43 -16.79 15.61
N THR A 60 14.34 -17.05 16.29
CA THR A 60 13.67 -18.35 16.33
C THR A 60 12.42 -18.35 15.44
N PRO A 61 11.95 -19.53 14.98
CA PRO A 61 10.71 -19.63 14.19
C PRO A 61 9.50 -18.95 14.89
N LYS A 62 9.44 -19.01 16.22
CA LYS A 62 8.35 -18.40 17.00
C LYS A 62 8.30 -16.87 16.87
N VAL A 63 9.45 -16.22 16.65
CA VAL A 63 9.56 -14.77 16.45
C VAL A 63 9.47 -14.43 14.98
N LEU A 64 10.14 -15.18 14.10
CA LEU A 64 10.28 -14.86 12.70
C LEU A 64 9.04 -15.19 11.87
N LEU A 65 8.31 -16.28 12.16
CA LEU A 65 7.12 -16.65 11.38
C LEU A 65 5.96 -15.62 11.49
N PRO A 66 5.62 -15.09 12.67
CA PRO A 66 4.68 -13.98 12.77
C PRO A 66 5.12 -12.75 11.98
N LEU A 67 6.41 -12.43 11.98
CA LEU A 67 6.97 -11.33 11.20
C LEU A 67 6.85 -11.59 9.70
N CYS A 68 7.13 -12.81 9.23
CA CYS A 68 6.90 -13.20 7.83
C CYS A 68 5.43 -13.02 7.42
N ALA A 69 4.48 -13.43 8.28
CA ALA A 69 3.06 -13.27 8.03
C ALA A 69 2.66 -11.79 7.97
N LEU A 70 3.21 -10.96 8.88
CA LEU A 70 2.99 -9.52 8.88
C LEU A 70 3.51 -8.86 7.59
N LEU A 71 4.76 -9.15 7.21
CA LEU A 71 5.38 -8.63 5.99
C LEU A 71 4.66 -9.10 4.72
N GLY A 72 4.26 -10.36 4.65
CA GLY A 72 3.45 -10.90 3.56
C GLY A 72 2.08 -10.22 3.44
N THR A 73 1.40 -9.99 4.56
CA THR A 73 0.13 -9.25 4.61
C THR A 73 0.32 -7.80 4.20
N ALA A 74 1.40 -7.17 4.63
CA ALA A 74 1.78 -5.81 4.23
C ALA A 74 2.03 -5.73 2.71
N ALA A 75 2.80 -6.67 2.16
CA ALA A 75 3.05 -6.77 0.71
C ALA A 75 1.75 -6.94 -0.08
N ALA A 76 0.88 -7.87 0.36
CA ALA A 76 -0.43 -8.09 -0.26
C ALA A 76 -1.32 -6.84 -0.21
N SER A 77 -1.33 -6.12 0.92
CA SER A 77 -2.10 -4.87 1.08
C SER A 77 -1.66 -3.80 0.07
N VAL A 78 -0.35 -3.58 -0.06
CA VAL A 78 0.20 -2.62 -1.02
C VAL A 78 -0.11 -3.01 -2.46
N TYR A 79 0.03 -4.30 -2.78
CA TYR A 79 -0.27 -4.83 -4.12
C TYR A 79 -1.75 -4.65 -4.47
N VAL A 80 -2.65 -5.11 -3.61
CA VAL A 80 -4.11 -5.02 -3.79
C VAL A 80 -4.56 -3.58 -3.98
N HIS A 81 -4.06 -2.66 -3.14
CA HIS A 81 -4.41 -1.24 -3.23
C HIS A 81 -3.90 -0.60 -4.53
N SER A 82 -2.63 -0.81 -4.89
CA SER A 82 -2.00 -0.19 -6.05
C SER A 82 -2.53 -0.73 -7.40
N HIS A 83 -2.93 -2.01 -7.44
CA HIS A 83 -3.50 -2.68 -8.62
C HIS A 83 -5.02 -2.66 -8.65
N ARG A 84 -5.66 -2.08 -7.63
CA ARG A 84 -7.13 -1.97 -7.51
C ARG A 84 -7.85 -3.31 -7.57
N VAL A 85 -7.26 -4.36 -6.98
CA VAL A 85 -7.81 -5.72 -6.96
C VAL A 85 -8.94 -5.83 -5.94
N GLY A 86 -10.02 -6.53 -6.31
CA GLY A 86 -11.13 -6.82 -5.41
C GLY A 86 -12.17 -5.71 -5.27
N GLY A 87 -13.23 -5.98 -4.49
CA GLY A 87 -14.33 -5.07 -4.23
C GLY A 87 -13.94 -3.89 -3.33
N ARG A 88 -14.86 -2.94 -3.17
CA ARG A 88 -14.63 -1.67 -2.42
C ARG A 88 -14.10 -1.90 -1.00
N ARG A 89 -14.68 -2.87 -0.25
CA ARG A 89 -14.25 -3.16 1.13
C ARG A 89 -12.80 -3.66 1.19
N VAL A 90 -12.43 -4.58 0.28
CA VAL A 90 -11.07 -5.11 0.17
C VAL A 90 -10.08 -4.00 -0.15
N ARG A 91 -10.41 -3.12 -1.10
CA ARG A 91 -9.55 -1.99 -1.45
C ARG A 91 -9.41 -0.95 -0.34
N GLN A 92 -10.46 -0.74 0.46
CA GLN A 92 -10.39 0.13 1.64
C GLN A 92 -9.48 -0.47 2.72
N ALA A 93 -9.63 -1.76 3.03
CA ALA A 93 -8.75 -2.46 3.96
C ALA A 93 -7.29 -2.44 3.48
N ALA A 94 -7.06 -2.70 2.19
CA ALA A 94 -5.74 -2.65 1.58
C ALA A 94 -5.12 -1.24 1.61
N ARG A 95 -5.92 -0.18 1.47
CA ARG A 95 -5.47 1.21 1.64
C ARG A 95 -5.01 1.48 3.07
N LEU A 96 -5.76 1.01 4.08
CA LEU A 96 -5.37 1.13 5.48
C LEU A 96 -4.09 0.36 5.76
N GLY A 97 -3.96 -0.87 5.24
CA GLY A 97 -2.72 -1.64 5.30
C GLY A 97 -1.54 -0.91 4.65
N THR A 98 -1.74 -0.28 3.49
CA THR A 98 -0.71 0.54 2.82
C THR A 98 -0.32 1.76 3.66
N ALA A 99 -1.28 2.41 4.33
CA ALA A 99 -1.00 3.52 5.25
C ALA A 99 -0.20 3.06 6.47
N ALA A 100 -0.53 1.89 7.02
CA ALA A 100 0.24 1.28 8.11
C ALA A 100 1.69 0.97 7.68
N VAL A 101 1.90 0.45 6.46
CA VAL A 101 3.24 0.26 5.87
C VAL A 101 3.99 1.59 5.79
N ALA A 102 3.35 2.65 5.30
CA ALA A 102 3.97 3.97 5.23
C ALA A 102 4.39 4.48 6.62
N GLY A 103 3.52 4.33 7.63
CA GLY A 103 3.80 4.69 9.02
C GLY A 103 4.95 3.89 9.61
N GLY A 104 4.97 2.57 9.41
CA GLY A 104 6.05 1.69 9.89
C GLY A 104 7.41 2.02 9.27
N LEU A 105 7.45 2.25 7.95
CA LEU A 105 8.67 2.65 7.25
C LEU A 105 9.14 4.05 7.67
N ALA A 106 8.22 5.00 7.89
CA ALA A 106 8.55 6.32 8.39
C ALA A 106 9.13 6.27 9.81
N LEU A 107 8.52 5.47 10.71
CA LEU A 107 9.04 5.24 12.06
C LEU A 107 10.44 4.63 12.02
N ARG A 108 10.65 3.61 11.18
CA ARG A 108 11.96 2.95 11.02
C ARG A 108 13.00 3.93 10.44
N ALA A 109 12.61 4.77 9.48
CA ALA A 109 13.48 5.81 8.92
C ALA A 109 13.87 6.85 9.97
N SER A 110 12.92 7.28 10.82
CA SER A 110 13.18 8.23 11.91
C SER A 110 14.15 7.64 12.95
N ALA A 111 13.96 6.40 13.36
CA ALA A 111 14.90 5.69 14.23
C ALA A 111 16.27 5.58 13.57
N GLY A 112 16.31 5.24 12.27
CA GLY A 112 17.54 5.18 11.50
C GLY A 112 18.29 6.50 11.44
N ALA A 113 17.58 7.60 11.28
CA ALA A 113 18.17 8.94 11.30
C ALA A 113 18.82 9.27 12.65
N VAL A 114 18.22 8.84 13.77
CA VAL A 114 18.83 8.98 15.10
C VAL A 114 20.12 8.14 15.19
N TRP A 115 20.09 6.90 14.75
CA TRP A 115 21.28 6.03 14.81
C TRP A 115 22.43 6.50 13.91
N ILE A 116 22.16 7.17 12.82
CA ILE A 116 23.18 7.79 11.95
C ILE A 116 24.00 8.85 12.73
N THR A 117 23.43 9.49 13.75
CA THR A 117 24.18 10.44 14.61
C THR A 117 25.11 9.76 15.61
N GLY A 118 25.15 8.42 15.67
CA GLY A 118 25.94 7.64 16.62
C GLY A 118 25.26 7.44 17.98
N VAL A 119 24.05 7.96 18.18
CA VAL A 119 23.34 7.81 19.46
C VAL A 119 22.82 6.38 19.61
N GLY A 120 23.28 5.68 20.67
CA GLY A 120 22.83 4.34 21.02
C GLY A 120 23.34 3.22 20.10
N VAL A 121 24.36 3.49 19.28
CA VAL A 121 24.99 2.52 18.37
C VAL A 121 26.50 2.62 18.42
N ASP A 122 27.17 1.49 18.20
CA ASP A 122 28.60 1.45 17.93
C ASP A 122 28.83 1.75 16.45
N VAL A 123 29.59 2.82 16.16
CA VAL A 123 29.88 3.28 14.78
C VAL A 123 30.77 2.31 14.00
N ASP A 124 31.51 1.45 14.68
CA ASP A 124 32.34 0.41 14.06
C ASP A 124 31.55 -0.88 13.80
N ALA A 125 30.34 -1.01 14.38
CA ALA A 125 29.52 -2.20 14.20
C ALA A 125 28.88 -2.29 12.79
N PRO A 126 28.69 -3.49 12.25
CA PRO A 126 28.04 -3.72 10.96
C PRO A 126 26.65 -3.06 10.87
N PHE A 127 25.89 -3.01 11.96
CA PHE A 127 24.58 -2.38 12.03
C PHE A 127 24.63 -0.90 11.64
N TYR A 128 25.61 -0.14 12.12
CA TYR A 128 25.72 1.29 11.81
C TYR A 128 25.82 1.52 10.30
N TRP A 129 26.73 0.80 9.64
CA TRP A 129 26.94 0.93 8.20
C TRP A 129 25.76 0.43 7.37
N LEU A 130 25.15 -0.67 7.77
CA LEU A 130 23.92 -1.18 7.12
C LEU A 130 22.76 -0.20 7.29
N ASN A 131 22.63 0.41 8.46
CA ASN A 131 21.61 1.41 8.72
C ASN A 131 21.82 2.69 7.89
N LEU A 132 23.07 3.17 7.81
CA LEU A 132 23.43 4.37 7.06
C LEU A 132 23.20 4.19 5.54
N VAL A 133 23.68 3.07 4.98
CA VAL A 133 23.76 2.89 3.52
C VAL A 133 22.54 2.19 2.94
N LEU A 134 21.91 1.32 3.71
CA LEU A 134 20.83 0.45 3.20
C LEU A 134 19.48 0.70 3.89
N TYR A 135 19.40 0.49 5.20
CA TYR A 135 18.09 0.44 5.88
C TYR A 135 17.40 1.79 5.88
N THR A 136 18.09 2.86 6.30
CA THR A 136 17.47 4.19 6.38
C THR A 136 17.12 4.75 5.00
N PRO A 137 18.00 4.76 3.99
CA PRO A 137 17.64 5.21 2.64
C PRO A 137 16.49 4.41 2.01
N ALA A 138 16.48 3.08 2.19
CA ALA A 138 15.38 2.23 1.72
C ALA A 138 14.06 2.59 2.42
N CYS A 139 14.05 2.72 3.75
CA CYS A 139 12.85 3.10 4.50
C CYS A 139 12.34 4.49 4.11
N VAL A 140 13.21 5.47 3.86
CA VAL A 140 12.81 6.80 3.36
C VAL A 140 12.19 6.69 1.97
N GLY A 141 12.85 6.02 1.02
CA GLY A 141 12.38 5.91 -0.37
C GLY A 141 11.08 5.13 -0.49
N PHE A 142 11.03 3.94 0.08
CA PHE A 142 9.83 3.09 0.05
C PHE A 142 8.71 3.61 0.96
N GLY A 143 9.04 4.24 2.09
CA GLY A 143 8.09 4.91 2.96
C GLY A 143 7.40 6.07 2.24
N TYR A 144 8.18 6.91 1.53
CA TYR A 144 7.62 7.95 0.68
C TYR A 144 6.71 7.39 -0.42
N ALA A 145 7.13 6.32 -1.11
CA ALA A 145 6.32 5.66 -2.12
C ALA A 145 5.00 5.12 -1.54
N ALA A 146 5.05 4.44 -0.37
CA ALA A 146 3.87 3.92 0.31
C ALA A 146 2.93 5.04 0.78
N MET A 147 3.46 6.15 1.28
CA MET A 147 2.67 7.34 1.66
C MET A 147 1.93 7.92 0.44
N ARG A 148 2.62 8.07 -0.69
CA ARG A 148 2.01 8.56 -1.95
C ARG A 148 0.91 7.61 -2.46
N LEU A 149 1.10 6.29 -2.29
CA LEU A 149 0.09 5.28 -2.62
C LEU A 149 -1.13 5.38 -1.69
N ALA A 150 -0.94 5.45 -0.38
CA ALA A 150 -2.03 5.56 0.59
C ALA A 150 -2.88 6.83 0.40
N ALA A 151 -2.27 7.90 -0.12
CA ALA A 151 -2.97 9.14 -0.47
C ALA A 151 -3.89 9.02 -1.70
N THR A 152 -3.77 7.93 -2.51
CA THR A 152 -4.67 7.73 -3.66
C THR A 152 -6.06 7.28 -3.20
N PRO A 153 -7.14 7.98 -3.61
CA PRO A 153 -8.50 7.60 -3.21
C PRO A 153 -8.92 6.25 -3.77
N VAL A 154 -9.78 5.55 -3.02
CA VAL A 154 -10.48 4.36 -3.52
C VAL A 154 -11.69 4.84 -4.31
N GLU A 155 -11.61 4.83 -5.64
CA GLU A 155 -12.73 5.20 -6.50
C GLU A 155 -13.92 4.25 -6.29
N PRO A 156 -15.17 4.78 -6.35
CA PRO A 156 -16.36 3.94 -6.36
C PRO A 156 -16.31 2.93 -7.51
N SER A 157 -16.79 1.70 -7.27
CA SER A 157 -16.92 0.72 -8.35
C SER A 157 -17.99 1.18 -9.33
N PRO A 158 -17.81 1.02 -10.65
CA PRO A 158 -18.81 1.43 -11.67
C PRO A 158 -20.18 0.76 -11.51
N GLU A 159 -20.25 -0.35 -10.78
CA GLU A 159 -21.49 -1.12 -10.59
C GLU A 159 -22.57 -0.40 -9.78
N THR A 160 -22.24 0.68 -9.05
CA THR A 160 -23.23 1.37 -8.20
C THR A 160 -24.05 2.44 -8.95
N THR A 161 -23.63 2.77 -10.18
CA THR A 161 -24.28 3.84 -10.98
C THR A 161 -25.32 3.29 -11.97
N THR A 162 -25.37 1.95 -12.18
CA THR A 162 -26.24 1.34 -13.21
C THR A 162 -27.70 1.17 -12.75
N GLY A 163 -28.00 1.33 -11.46
CA GLY A 163 -29.37 1.12 -10.95
C GLY A 163 -30.32 2.30 -11.07
N GLU A 164 -29.83 3.53 -11.21
CA GLU A 164 -30.70 4.74 -11.13
C GLU A 164 -30.82 5.53 -12.44
N ALA A 165 -29.87 5.36 -13.35
CA ALA A 165 -29.88 6.06 -14.64
C ALA A 165 -30.93 5.56 -15.64
N PRO A 166 -31.16 4.24 -15.82
CA PRO A 166 -32.13 3.75 -16.82
C PRO A 166 -33.59 4.06 -16.44
N ALA A 167 -33.93 4.07 -15.15
CA ALA A 167 -35.31 4.36 -14.72
C ALA A 167 -35.73 5.81 -14.97
N ARG A 168 -34.82 6.77 -14.77
CA ARG A 168 -35.08 8.19 -15.05
C ARG A 168 -35.14 8.51 -16.53
N GLU A 169 -34.35 7.82 -17.35
CA GLU A 169 -34.36 8.03 -18.80
C GLU A 169 -35.59 7.40 -19.48
N VAL A 170 -36.06 6.25 -18.98
CA VAL A 170 -37.28 5.61 -19.44
C VAL A 170 -38.49 6.50 -19.11
N THR A 171 -38.61 6.97 -17.87
CA THR A 171 -39.73 7.87 -17.48
C THR A 171 -39.70 9.22 -18.22
N ALA A 172 -38.53 9.77 -18.52
CA ALA A 172 -38.43 11.01 -19.31
C ALA A 172 -38.83 10.78 -20.79
N ARG A 173 -38.48 9.64 -21.38
CA ARG A 173 -38.89 9.26 -22.75
C ARG A 173 -40.38 9.02 -22.83
N GLU A 174 -40.97 8.31 -21.88
CA GLU A 174 -42.42 8.07 -21.82
C GLU A 174 -43.20 9.37 -21.67
N ALA A 175 -42.73 10.27 -20.80
CA ALA A 175 -43.36 11.58 -20.65
C ALA A 175 -43.27 12.46 -21.92
N ALA A 176 -42.15 12.37 -22.66
CA ALA A 176 -42.00 13.09 -23.94
C ALA A 176 -42.92 12.53 -25.04
N VAL A 177 -43.08 11.20 -25.10
CA VAL A 177 -43.98 10.53 -26.05
C VAL A 177 -45.43 10.86 -25.74
N ALA A 178 -45.81 10.86 -24.47
CA ALA A 178 -47.16 11.25 -24.03
C ALA A 178 -47.53 12.71 -24.37
N ARG A 179 -46.58 13.66 -24.21
CA ARG A 179 -46.74 15.06 -24.62
C ARG A 179 -46.94 15.22 -26.12
N ARG A 180 -46.18 14.51 -26.95
CA ARG A 180 -46.33 14.55 -28.43
C ARG A 180 -47.66 13.97 -28.88
N ARG A 181 -48.18 12.93 -28.22
CA ARG A 181 -49.50 12.33 -28.52
C ARG A 181 -50.64 13.32 -28.21
N ARG A 182 -50.56 14.02 -27.07
CA ARG A 182 -51.58 15.03 -26.72
C ARG A 182 -51.58 16.22 -27.67
N ALA A 183 -50.41 16.70 -28.11
CA ALA A 183 -50.31 17.77 -29.08
C ALA A 183 -50.97 17.41 -30.42
N ARG A 184 -50.76 16.18 -30.92
CA ARG A 184 -51.38 15.71 -32.19
C ARG A 184 -52.90 15.57 -32.13
N ILE A 185 -53.46 15.18 -30.97
CA ILE A 185 -54.91 15.03 -30.81
C ILE A 185 -55.58 16.42 -30.75
N GLY A 186 -54.92 17.39 -30.18
CA GLY A 186 -55.40 18.78 -30.13
C GLY A 186 -55.49 19.44 -31.50
N GLU A 187 -54.58 19.15 -32.43
CA GLU A 187 -54.58 19.68 -33.78
C GLU A 187 -55.65 19.05 -34.68
N THR A 188 -56.11 17.81 -34.41
CA THR A 188 -57.14 17.15 -35.20
C THR A 188 -58.56 17.44 -34.75
N LEU A 189 -58.78 18.08 -33.63
CA LEU A 189 -60.11 18.47 -33.08
C LEU A 189 -60.43 19.96 -33.18
N GLY A 190 -59.51 20.77 -33.69
CA GLY A 190 -59.64 22.26 -33.79
C GLY A 190 -59.64 22.79 -35.23
N GLY A 191 -59.88 21.93 -36.26
CA GLY A 191 -59.97 22.30 -37.68
C GLY A 191 -61.37 22.16 -38.25
#